data_05ad3d139a61d204eadb9233d0075ceb
#
_entry.id   05ad3d139a61d204eadb9233d0075ceb
#
_cell.length_a   1.000
_cell.length_b   1.000
_cell.length_c   1.000
_cell.angle_alpha   90.00
_cell.angle_beta   90.00
_cell.angle_gamma   90.00
#
_symmetry.space_group_name_H-M   'P 1'
#
loop_
_entity.id
_entity.type
_entity.pdbx_description
1 polymer ?
#
loop_
_entity_poly.entity_id
_entity_poly.type
_entity_poly.pdbx_seq_one_letter_code
_entity_poly.pdbx_strand_id
1 'polypeptide(L)'
;MAGRDVDVVVETKRGHKLGRIIREGAAAPNSGVPGIIGGYGAERVIHSPAAGIFRNCHAIADFVEAGETIAALETPEGERIPVKTQISGILRGLLRDGYPVTKGFKVADVDPRREELENCFLISDKARCIAGSVLELVAAQLWK
;
A
#
# COMPACT_ATOMS: atom_id res chain seq x y z
N MET A 1 -19.93 -2.48 -7.51
CA MET A 1 -21.07 -1.57 -7.25
C MET A 1 -22.00 -2.25 -6.29
N ALA A 2 -22.32 -1.59 -5.18
CA ALA A 2 -23.29 -2.10 -4.21
C ALA A 2 -24.68 -2.15 -4.85
N GLY A 3 -25.49 -3.15 -4.48
CA GLY A 3 -26.83 -3.40 -5.04
C GLY A 3 -26.82 -4.09 -6.41
N ARG A 4 -25.65 -4.35 -7.00
CA ARG A 4 -25.53 -5.05 -8.29
C ARG A 4 -24.50 -6.19 -8.25
N ASP A 5 -23.28 -5.90 -7.83
CA ASP A 5 -22.15 -6.83 -7.89
C ASP A 5 -21.80 -7.39 -6.49
N VAL A 6 -22.12 -6.61 -5.46
CA VAL A 6 -21.91 -6.91 -4.04
C VAL A 6 -23.04 -6.29 -3.22
N ASP A 7 -23.26 -6.77 -2.00
CA ASP A 7 -24.30 -6.25 -1.11
C ASP A 7 -23.98 -4.85 -0.59
N VAL A 8 -22.68 -4.62 -0.26
CA VAL A 8 -22.23 -3.37 0.36
C VAL A 8 -20.82 -3.04 -0.11
N VAL A 9 -20.54 -1.75 -0.22
CA VAL A 9 -19.20 -1.19 -0.48
C VAL A 9 -18.82 -0.26 0.66
N VAL A 10 -17.56 -0.27 1.08
CA VAL A 10 -17.00 0.69 2.04
C VAL A 10 -16.07 1.66 1.31
N GLU A 11 -16.26 2.96 1.50
CA GLU A 11 -15.40 3.99 0.91
C GLU A 11 -14.00 3.95 1.53
N THR A 12 -12.97 3.85 0.72
CA THR A 12 -11.58 3.78 1.17
C THR A 12 -10.73 5.00 0.82
N LYS A 13 -11.29 5.96 0.07
CA LYS A 13 -10.61 7.22 -0.25
C LYS A 13 -10.52 8.10 1.00
N ARG A 14 -9.31 8.59 1.32
CA ARG A 14 -9.12 9.54 2.44
C ARG A 14 -9.96 10.80 2.24
N GLY A 15 -10.45 11.35 3.33
CA GLY A 15 -11.30 12.53 3.39
C GLY A 15 -12.58 12.28 4.17
N HIS A 16 -13.52 13.20 4.09
CA HIS A 16 -14.75 13.20 4.89
C HIS A 16 -15.62 11.94 4.72
N LYS A 17 -15.50 11.25 3.59
CA LYS A 17 -16.30 10.05 3.28
C LYS A 17 -15.58 8.74 3.60
N LEU A 18 -14.36 8.76 4.11
CA LEU A 18 -13.62 7.55 4.48
C LEU A 18 -14.43 6.68 5.44
N GLY A 19 -14.52 5.39 5.17
CA GLY A 19 -15.29 4.43 5.96
C GLY A 19 -16.79 4.45 5.70
N ARG A 20 -17.32 5.34 4.86
CA ARG A 20 -18.78 5.38 4.59
C ARG A 20 -19.26 4.06 4.00
N ILE A 21 -20.31 3.51 4.58
CA ILE A 21 -21.03 2.35 4.10
C ILE A 21 -21.96 2.79 2.94
N ILE A 22 -21.80 2.16 1.79
CA ILE A 22 -22.57 2.43 0.56
C ILE A 22 -23.36 1.19 0.24
N ARG A 23 -24.68 1.28 0.30
CA ARG A 23 -25.62 0.18 0.02
C ARG A 23 -26.12 0.19 -1.41
N GLU A 24 -25.97 1.30 -2.11
CA GLU A 24 -26.33 1.49 -3.51
C GLU A 24 -25.28 2.36 -4.21
N GLY A 25 -24.75 1.90 -5.33
CA GLY A 25 -23.73 2.61 -6.10
C GLY A 25 -22.30 2.12 -5.85
N ALA A 26 -21.31 2.98 -6.07
CA ALA A 26 -19.89 2.66 -6.02
C ALA A 26 -19.11 3.64 -5.12
N ALA A 27 -17.98 3.17 -4.57
CA ALA A 27 -16.97 4.03 -3.96
C ALA A 27 -16.31 4.94 -5.01
N ALA A 28 -15.62 5.98 -4.54
CA ALA A 28 -14.84 6.83 -5.43
C ALA A 28 -13.79 6.00 -6.19
N PRO A 29 -13.61 6.26 -7.51
CA PRO A 29 -12.59 5.56 -8.29
C PRO A 29 -11.20 5.71 -7.65
N ASN A 30 -10.41 4.63 -7.68
CA ASN A 30 -9.02 4.71 -7.28
C ASN A 30 -8.24 5.52 -8.32
N SER A 31 -7.67 6.64 -7.90
CA SER A 31 -6.87 7.50 -8.77
C SER A 31 -5.49 6.93 -9.08
N GLY A 32 -5.02 5.96 -8.29
CA GLY A 32 -3.62 5.47 -8.34
C GLY A 32 -2.59 6.52 -7.87
N VAL A 33 -3.03 7.74 -7.54
CA VAL A 33 -2.13 8.81 -7.11
C VAL A 33 -2.07 8.84 -5.58
N PRO A 34 -0.89 8.60 -4.98
CA PRO A 34 -0.71 8.69 -3.53
C PRO A 34 -0.83 10.14 -3.05
N GLY A 35 -1.24 10.32 -1.80
CA GLY A 35 -1.24 11.64 -1.17
C GLY A 35 0.19 12.18 -1.02
N ILE A 36 0.33 13.50 -1.09
CA ILE A 36 1.61 14.19 -0.85
C ILE A 36 1.93 14.13 0.65
N ILE A 37 3.13 13.68 0.98
CA ILE A 37 3.68 13.63 2.34
C ILE A 37 5.12 14.14 2.29
N GLY A 38 5.47 15.13 3.11
CA GLY A 38 6.81 15.71 3.12
C GLY A 38 7.27 16.25 1.77
N GLY A 39 6.33 16.72 0.92
CA GLY A 39 6.62 17.22 -0.41
C GLY A 39 6.68 16.14 -1.51
N TYR A 40 6.63 14.85 -1.16
CA TYR A 40 6.70 13.73 -2.10
C TYR A 40 5.33 13.07 -2.31
N GLY A 41 5.04 12.68 -3.53
CA GLY A 41 3.82 12.00 -3.97
C GLY A 41 4.12 10.63 -4.55
N ALA A 42 4.20 10.55 -5.87
CA ALA A 42 4.43 9.30 -6.60
C ALA A 42 5.80 8.67 -6.30
N GLU A 43 6.80 9.49 -6.01
CA GLU A 43 8.19 9.09 -5.71
C GLU A 43 8.31 8.21 -4.47
N ARG A 44 7.32 8.28 -3.58
CA ARG A 44 7.23 7.45 -2.37
C ARG A 44 6.88 6.01 -2.68
N VAL A 45 6.25 5.76 -3.82
CA VAL A 45 5.76 4.43 -4.21
C VAL A 45 6.73 3.80 -5.19
N ILE A 46 7.26 2.65 -4.81
CA ILE A 46 8.23 1.92 -5.63
C ILE A 46 7.50 0.82 -6.38
N HIS A 47 7.69 0.82 -7.70
CA HIS A 47 7.11 -0.18 -8.59
C HIS A 47 8.22 -1.08 -9.16
N SER A 48 7.88 -2.32 -9.41
CA SER A 48 8.77 -3.28 -10.03
C SER A 48 9.19 -2.84 -11.45
N PRO A 49 10.50 -2.74 -11.76
CA PRO A 49 10.96 -2.36 -13.09
C PRO A 49 10.77 -3.47 -14.14
N ALA A 50 10.62 -4.73 -13.71
CA ALA A 50 10.45 -5.90 -14.58
C ALA A 50 9.57 -6.96 -13.92
N ALA A 51 9.26 -8.04 -14.63
CA ALA A 51 8.70 -9.25 -14.03
C ALA A 51 9.82 -10.09 -13.39
N GLY A 52 9.49 -10.85 -12.34
CA GLY A 52 10.46 -11.71 -11.65
C GLY A 52 10.02 -12.08 -10.24
N ILE A 53 10.91 -12.74 -9.50
CA ILE A 53 10.72 -13.04 -8.09
C ILE A 53 11.37 -11.95 -7.25
N PHE A 54 10.58 -11.32 -6.38
CA PHE A 54 11.04 -10.23 -5.51
C PHE A 54 11.88 -10.78 -4.36
N ARG A 55 13.11 -10.22 -4.18
CA ARG A 55 14.07 -10.60 -3.15
C ARG A 55 14.45 -9.41 -2.32
N ASN A 56 14.10 -9.44 -1.04
CA ASN A 56 14.35 -8.32 -0.13
C ASN A 56 15.84 -8.17 0.21
N CYS A 57 16.33 -6.92 0.22
CA CYS A 57 17.62 -6.55 0.78
C CYS A 57 17.47 -5.81 2.12
N HIS A 58 16.28 -5.33 2.40
CA HIS A 58 15.89 -4.56 3.57
C HIS A 58 14.64 -5.14 4.24
N ALA A 59 14.30 -4.59 5.41
CA ALA A 59 13.08 -4.87 6.15
C ALA A 59 12.20 -3.62 6.30
N ILE A 60 10.91 -3.83 6.65
CA ILE A 60 10.04 -2.72 7.06
C ILE A 60 10.66 -2.06 8.30
N ALA A 61 10.60 -0.73 8.34
CA ALA A 61 11.19 0.16 9.33
C ALA A 61 12.68 0.48 9.14
N ASP A 62 13.37 -0.12 8.16
CA ASP A 62 14.71 0.32 7.81
C ASP A 62 14.71 1.74 7.24
N PHE A 63 15.76 2.50 7.57
CA PHE A 63 16.07 3.75 6.91
C PHE A 63 16.83 3.47 5.61
N VAL A 64 16.42 4.11 4.53
CA VAL A 64 17.03 3.96 3.22
C VAL A 64 17.35 5.34 2.63
N GLU A 65 18.38 5.39 1.79
CA GLU A 65 18.81 6.60 1.11
C GLU A 65 18.38 6.61 -0.35
N ALA A 66 18.14 7.81 -0.92
CA ALA A 66 17.77 7.93 -2.32
C ALA A 66 18.79 7.24 -3.25
N GLY A 67 18.30 6.40 -4.16
CA GLY A 67 19.11 5.57 -5.06
C GLY A 67 19.56 4.24 -4.48
N GLU A 68 19.30 3.97 -3.20
CA GLU A 68 19.66 2.71 -2.55
C GLU A 68 18.83 1.54 -3.10
N THR A 69 19.45 0.36 -3.17
CA THR A 69 18.78 -0.88 -3.60
C THR A 69 18.09 -1.53 -2.41
N ILE A 70 16.76 -1.53 -2.42
CA ILE A 70 15.93 -2.09 -1.34
C ILE A 70 15.58 -3.56 -1.57
N ALA A 71 15.66 -4.01 -2.79
CA ALA A 71 15.36 -5.39 -3.20
C ALA A 71 16.00 -5.67 -4.56
N ALA A 72 15.98 -6.93 -4.97
CA ALA A 72 16.32 -7.36 -6.33
C ALA A 72 15.19 -8.20 -6.93
N LEU A 73 15.06 -8.21 -8.23
CA LEU A 73 14.20 -9.14 -8.97
C LEU A 73 15.07 -10.24 -9.55
N GLU A 74 14.72 -11.48 -9.31
CA GLU A 74 15.29 -12.63 -10.01
C GLU A 74 14.39 -12.95 -11.21
N THR A 75 14.89 -12.73 -12.42
CA THR A 75 14.15 -13.02 -13.63
C THR A 75 14.21 -14.52 -13.97
N PRO A 76 13.30 -15.03 -14.83
CA PRO A 76 13.36 -16.42 -15.28
C PRO A 76 14.69 -16.79 -15.98
N GLU A 77 15.38 -15.80 -16.55
CA GLU A 77 16.67 -15.94 -17.22
C GLU A 77 17.84 -15.94 -16.25
N GLY A 78 17.59 -15.76 -14.94
CA GLY A 78 18.60 -15.74 -13.89
C GLY A 78 19.29 -14.39 -13.68
N GLU A 79 18.80 -13.32 -14.30
CA GLU A 79 19.30 -11.98 -14.05
C GLU A 79 18.80 -11.44 -12.70
N ARG A 80 19.61 -10.59 -12.07
CA ARG A 80 19.23 -9.85 -10.85
C ARG A 80 19.11 -8.37 -11.16
N ILE A 81 17.88 -7.86 -11.22
CA ILE A 81 17.56 -6.46 -11.50
C ILE A 81 17.34 -5.73 -10.19
N PRO A 82 18.11 -4.66 -9.86
CA PRO A 82 17.96 -3.93 -8.62
C PRO A 82 16.63 -3.12 -8.62
N VAL A 83 15.95 -3.14 -7.49
CA VAL A 83 14.81 -2.27 -7.19
C VAL A 83 15.29 -1.17 -6.25
N LYS A 84 15.28 0.08 -6.73
CA LYS A 84 15.83 1.21 -6.01
C LYS A 84 14.76 2.17 -5.52
N THR A 85 14.99 2.78 -4.36
CA THR A 85 14.18 3.91 -3.90
C THR A 85 14.58 5.21 -4.59
N GLN A 86 13.61 6.11 -4.79
CA GLN A 86 13.86 7.44 -5.38
C GLN A 86 14.12 8.50 -4.31
N ILE A 87 13.69 8.26 -3.07
CA ILE A 87 13.79 9.21 -1.95
C ILE A 87 14.40 8.53 -0.73
N SER A 88 15.02 9.33 0.13
CA SER A 88 15.45 8.90 1.46
C SER A 88 14.26 8.88 2.42
N GLY A 89 14.24 7.93 3.35
CA GLY A 89 13.20 7.82 4.37
C GLY A 89 13.10 6.46 5.02
N ILE A 90 11.96 6.17 5.62
CA ILE A 90 11.64 4.90 6.25
C ILE A 90 10.97 3.99 5.24
N LEU A 91 11.42 2.77 5.10
CA LEU A 91 10.76 1.73 4.32
C LEU A 91 9.51 1.25 5.07
N ARG A 92 8.37 1.89 4.77
CA ARG A 92 7.11 1.71 5.51
C ARG A 92 6.29 0.54 5.02
N GLY A 93 6.45 0.19 3.76
CA GLY A 93 5.81 -0.96 3.14
C GLY A 93 6.79 -1.69 2.25
N LEU A 94 6.84 -3.00 2.34
CA LEU A 94 7.69 -3.86 1.55
C LEU A 94 6.96 -5.15 1.24
N LEU A 95 6.99 -5.55 -0.02
CA LEU A 95 6.42 -6.83 -0.43
C LEU A 95 7.21 -7.97 0.22
N ARG A 96 6.54 -9.07 0.53
CA ARG A 96 7.21 -10.24 1.12
C ARG A 96 8.25 -10.82 0.17
N ASP A 97 9.32 -11.35 0.74
CA ASP A 97 10.33 -12.08 -0.01
C ASP A 97 9.74 -13.27 -0.78
N GLY A 98 10.29 -13.56 -1.95
CA GLY A 98 9.86 -14.66 -2.79
C GLY A 98 8.55 -14.45 -3.55
N TYR A 99 7.95 -13.25 -3.51
CA TYR A 99 6.69 -13.00 -4.21
C TYR A 99 6.91 -12.77 -5.72
N PRO A 100 6.14 -13.46 -6.61
CA PRO A 100 6.21 -13.21 -8.04
C PRO A 100 5.54 -11.87 -8.38
N VAL A 101 6.23 -11.04 -9.15
CA VAL A 101 5.73 -9.72 -9.57
C VAL A 101 5.78 -9.56 -11.07
N THR A 102 4.89 -8.72 -11.59
CA THR A 102 4.93 -8.22 -12.97
C THR A 102 5.55 -6.82 -13.00
N LYS A 103 5.99 -6.38 -14.17
CA LYS A 103 6.44 -5.00 -14.37
C LYS A 103 5.34 -4.01 -13.96
N GLY A 104 5.70 -2.98 -13.20
CA GLY A 104 4.78 -1.96 -12.72
C GLY A 104 3.98 -2.35 -11.47
N PHE A 105 4.16 -3.56 -10.93
CA PHE A 105 3.55 -3.94 -9.66
C PHE A 105 4.13 -3.12 -8.50
N LYS A 106 3.28 -2.58 -7.62
CA LYS A 106 3.74 -1.85 -6.43
C LYS A 106 4.41 -2.82 -5.46
N VAL A 107 5.67 -2.57 -5.12
CA VAL A 107 6.49 -3.46 -4.28
C VAL A 107 6.92 -2.85 -2.95
N ALA A 108 6.97 -1.53 -2.85
CA ALA A 108 7.37 -0.86 -1.61
C ALA A 108 6.79 0.56 -1.50
N ASP A 109 6.93 1.12 -0.32
CA ASP A 109 6.46 2.46 0.03
C ASP A 109 7.44 3.09 1.03
N VAL A 110 7.94 4.30 0.74
CA VAL A 110 8.88 5.03 1.59
C VAL A 110 8.20 6.26 2.18
N ASP A 111 8.37 6.47 3.48
CA ASP A 111 7.91 7.67 4.17
C ASP A 111 9.13 8.57 4.46
N PRO A 112 9.17 9.82 3.94
CA PRO A 112 10.30 10.71 4.16
C PRO A 112 10.42 11.21 5.61
N ARG A 113 9.39 11.01 6.43
CA ARG A 113 9.32 11.49 7.82
C ARG A 113 9.94 10.46 8.75
N ARG A 114 11.14 10.75 9.25
CA ARG A 114 11.89 9.84 10.14
C ARG A 114 11.23 9.65 11.51
N GLU A 115 10.46 10.63 11.96
CA GLU A 115 9.67 10.59 13.21
C GLU A 115 8.52 9.60 13.19
N GLU A 116 8.13 9.11 12.01
CA GLU A 116 7.02 8.17 11.82
C GLU A 116 7.42 6.68 11.97
N LEU A 117 8.63 6.39 12.46
CA LEU A 117 9.16 5.02 12.56
C LEU A 117 8.22 4.09 13.33
N GLU A 118 7.74 4.51 14.49
CA GLU A 118 6.84 3.70 15.32
C GLU A 118 5.53 3.35 14.60
N ASN A 119 5.08 4.21 13.68
CA ASN A 119 3.87 4.02 12.89
C ASN A 119 3.98 2.91 11.84
N CYS A 120 5.18 2.36 11.59
CA CYS A 120 5.35 1.16 10.78
C CYS A 120 4.69 -0.07 11.40
N PHE A 121 4.54 -0.09 12.72
CA PHE A 121 4.00 -1.22 13.51
C PHE A 121 2.58 -0.98 14.02
N LEU A 122 1.98 0.15 13.66
CA LEU A 122 0.63 0.53 14.08
C LEU A 122 -0.35 0.53 12.90
N ILE A 123 -1.60 0.16 13.17
CA ILE A 123 -2.65 0.32 12.17
C ILE A 123 -2.95 1.81 11.97
N SER A 124 -3.05 2.24 10.69
CA SER A 124 -3.34 3.63 10.36
C SER A 124 -4.77 4.03 10.76
N ASP A 125 -5.00 5.35 10.88
CA ASP A 125 -6.32 5.97 10.98
C ASP A 125 -7.29 5.44 9.90
N LYS A 126 -6.81 5.35 8.66
CA LYS A 126 -7.59 4.80 7.54
C LYS A 126 -8.00 3.35 7.80
N ALA A 127 -7.05 2.50 8.19
CA ALA A 127 -7.33 1.09 8.45
C ALA A 127 -8.31 0.93 9.61
N ARG A 128 -8.14 1.71 10.68
CA ARG A 128 -9.04 1.72 11.84
C ARG A 128 -10.45 2.17 11.48
N CYS A 129 -10.58 3.23 10.67
CA CYS A 129 -11.89 3.72 10.20
C CYS A 129 -12.62 2.67 9.35
N ILE A 130 -11.92 2.05 8.40
CA ILE A 130 -12.50 1.00 7.55
C ILE A 130 -12.88 -0.22 8.39
N ALA A 131 -12.03 -0.64 9.33
CA ALA A 131 -12.32 -1.76 10.22
C ALA A 131 -13.57 -1.52 11.07
N GLY A 132 -13.79 -0.29 11.55
CA GLY A 132 -15.02 0.09 12.25
C GLY A 132 -16.27 -0.12 11.39
N SER A 133 -16.23 0.30 10.14
CA SER A 133 -17.34 0.12 9.20
C SER A 133 -17.61 -1.36 8.87
N VAL A 134 -16.55 -2.14 8.74
CA VAL A 134 -16.68 -3.60 8.54
C VAL A 134 -17.28 -4.26 9.77
N LEU A 135 -16.85 -3.86 10.97
CA LEU A 135 -17.39 -4.39 12.23
C LEU A 135 -18.89 -4.07 12.36
N GLU A 136 -19.32 -2.84 12.02
CA GLU A 136 -20.74 -2.45 12.01
C GLU A 136 -21.56 -3.36 11.08
N LEU A 137 -21.03 -3.63 9.87
CA LEU A 137 -21.72 -4.50 8.91
C LEU A 137 -21.81 -5.94 9.41
N VAL A 138 -20.75 -6.48 9.99
CA VAL A 138 -20.74 -7.84 10.55
C VAL A 138 -21.73 -7.94 11.73
N ALA A 139 -21.68 -6.98 12.65
CA ALA A 139 -22.61 -6.94 13.76
C ALA A 139 -24.07 -6.88 13.30
N ALA A 140 -24.38 -6.03 12.31
CA ALA A 140 -25.74 -5.92 11.76
C ALA A 140 -26.25 -7.20 11.09
N GLN A 141 -25.37 -8.10 10.64
CA GLN A 141 -25.75 -9.42 10.11
C GLN A 141 -25.99 -10.46 11.21
N LEU A 142 -25.20 -10.41 12.28
CA LEU A 142 -25.31 -11.37 13.40
C LEU A 142 -26.55 -11.14 14.28
N TRP A 143 -27.17 -9.95 14.22
CA TRP A 143 -28.34 -9.57 15.03
C TRP A 143 -29.65 -9.57 14.24
N LYS A 144 -29.67 -10.16 13.04
CA LYS A 144 -30.89 -10.46 12.26
C LYS A 144 -31.34 -11.90 12.52
#